data_e53a9da54d100311e02af2096bf0cb52
#
_entry.id   e53a9da54d100311e02af2096bf0cb52
#
_cell.length_a   1.000
_cell.length_b   1.000
_cell.length_c   1.000
_cell.angle_alpha   90.00
_cell.angle_beta   90.00
_cell.angle_gamma   90.00
#
_symmetry.space_group_name_H-M   'P 1'
#
loop_
_entity.id
_entity.type
_entity.pdbx_description
1 polymer ?
#
loop_
_entity_poly.entity_id
_entity_poly.type
_entity_poly.pdbx_seq_one_letter_code
_entity_poly.pdbx_strand_id
1 'polypeptide(L)'
;MKAMIFAAGLGTRLKPLTDTLPKALVPLAGKTLLQWQIERLKAAGITDIVVNVHHFPDMIINYLRENDNFGCRIAVSDERDMLLETGGGLRKAKSLLLGSGSRESRNNDEPILICNVDILSNIDIPTLLNAYNPDEMGVVVVSSRDTQRYLLFDHDNRLRGWTNIATGEVRPASLVSSLNILPPTGEADLQAKPTYQLQRSDLSPLAFSGMQVLNPRIFDAMDKVVAEKGDKFSLIDLYLSIAEKEILRAFIPENYRMMDVGKIAQLSEAESFAASL
;
A
#
# COMPACT_ATOMS: atom_id res chain seq x y z
N MET A 1 3.49 -16.58 -9.20
CA MET A 1 3.38 -15.44 -8.27
C MET A 1 1.96 -14.93 -8.21
N LYS A 2 1.50 -14.47 -7.03
CA LYS A 2 0.19 -13.86 -6.84
C LYS A 2 0.30 -12.38 -6.51
N ALA A 3 -0.75 -11.62 -6.84
CA ALA A 3 -0.88 -10.24 -6.38
C ALA A 3 -2.09 -10.06 -5.47
N MET A 4 -2.05 -8.99 -4.63
CA MET A 4 -3.20 -8.53 -3.87
C MET A 4 -3.49 -7.06 -4.18
N ILE A 5 -4.75 -6.74 -4.45
CA ILE A 5 -5.23 -5.37 -4.61
C ILE A 5 -6.02 -4.99 -3.36
N PHE A 6 -5.58 -3.96 -2.64
CA PHE A 6 -6.34 -3.39 -1.53
C PHE A 6 -7.47 -2.53 -2.05
N ALA A 7 -8.70 -3.04 -1.96
CA ALA A 7 -9.93 -2.40 -2.43
C ALA A 7 -11.01 -2.20 -1.34
N ALA A 8 -10.70 -2.54 -0.08
CA ALA A 8 -11.63 -2.44 1.06
C ALA A 8 -11.81 -1.01 1.62
N GLY A 9 -11.16 0.00 1.04
CA GLY A 9 -11.19 1.37 1.53
C GLY A 9 -12.57 2.03 1.42
N LEU A 10 -12.98 2.80 2.45
CA LEU A 10 -14.26 3.49 2.50
C LEU A 10 -14.40 4.67 1.51
N GLY A 11 -13.30 5.21 1.01
CA GLY A 11 -13.31 6.31 0.05
C GLY A 11 -13.89 7.63 0.56
N THR A 12 -13.88 7.90 1.87
CA THR A 12 -14.57 9.03 2.52
C THR A 12 -14.23 10.41 1.93
N ARG A 13 -13.04 10.58 1.35
CA ARG A 13 -12.58 11.82 0.70
C ARG A 13 -13.10 11.99 -0.73
N LEU A 14 -13.73 10.96 -1.30
CA LEU A 14 -14.39 10.98 -2.62
C LEU A 14 -15.92 11.14 -2.55
N LYS A 15 -16.47 11.43 -1.36
CA LYS A 15 -17.89 11.77 -1.22
C LYS A 15 -18.23 13.03 -2.02
N PRO A 16 -19.42 13.08 -2.69
CA PRO A 16 -20.55 12.13 -2.57
C PRO A 16 -20.45 10.88 -3.47
N LEU A 17 -19.46 10.73 -4.36
CA LEU A 17 -19.38 9.58 -5.27
C LEU A 17 -19.39 8.24 -4.52
N THR A 18 -18.69 8.19 -3.39
CA THR A 18 -18.57 6.96 -2.59
C THR A 18 -19.71 6.77 -1.57
N ASP A 19 -20.77 7.58 -1.62
CA ASP A 19 -21.98 7.31 -0.86
C ASP A 19 -22.81 6.18 -1.49
N THR A 20 -22.64 5.93 -2.79
CA THR A 20 -23.40 4.92 -3.56
C THR A 20 -22.52 3.97 -4.35
N LEU A 21 -21.19 4.15 -4.34
CA LEU A 21 -20.24 3.39 -5.15
C LEU A 21 -18.97 3.11 -4.33
N PRO A 22 -18.43 1.86 -4.31
CA PRO A 22 -17.16 1.61 -3.66
C PRO A 22 -16.03 2.34 -4.40
N LYS A 23 -15.03 2.84 -3.66
CA LYS A 23 -13.89 3.57 -4.24
C LYS A 23 -13.25 2.82 -5.42
N ALA A 24 -13.14 1.51 -5.31
CA ALA A 24 -12.55 0.65 -6.34
C ALA A 24 -13.27 0.73 -7.71
N LEU A 25 -14.57 1.08 -7.71
CA LEU A 25 -15.37 1.20 -8.92
C LEU A 25 -15.53 2.65 -9.40
N VAL A 26 -14.89 3.63 -8.77
CA VAL A 26 -14.90 5.01 -9.26
C VAL A 26 -14.33 5.02 -10.69
N PRO A 27 -15.07 5.60 -11.67
CA PRO A 27 -14.61 5.67 -13.05
C PRO A 27 -13.51 6.71 -13.19
N LEU A 28 -12.50 6.39 -14.01
CA LEU A 28 -11.39 7.26 -14.34
C LEU A 28 -10.90 6.95 -15.76
N ALA A 29 -10.95 7.93 -16.66
CA ALA A 29 -10.52 7.78 -18.06
C ALA A 29 -11.10 6.52 -18.74
N GLY A 30 -12.42 6.30 -18.57
CA GLY A 30 -13.17 5.21 -19.21
C GLY A 30 -13.05 3.83 -18.56
N LYS A 31 -12.30 3.69 -17.45
CA LYS A 31 -12.14 2.43 -16.69
C LYS A 31 -12.39 2.69 -15.20
N THR A 32 -12.68 1.63 -14.43
CA THR A 32 -12.69 1.76 -12.97
C THR A 32 -11.26 1.73 -12.41
N LEU A 33 -11.04 2.26 -11.19
CA LEU A 33 -9.75 2.15 -10.52
C LEU A 33 -9.30 0.69 -10.38
N LEU A 34 -10.24 -0.22 -10.09
CA LEU A 34 -9.97 -1.65 -9.98
C LEU A 34 -9.52 -2.24 -11.32
N GLN A 35 -10.18 -1.87 -12.43
CA GLN A 35 -9.83 -2.32 -13.78
C GLN A 35 -8.41 -1.88 -14.14
N TRP A 36 -8.04 -0.63 -13.85
CA TRP A 36 -6.69 -0.13 -14.08
C TRP A 36 -5.63 -1.00 -13.41
N GLN A 37 -5.85 -1.40 -12.14
CA GLN A 37 -4.89 -2.24 -11.43
C GLN A 37 -4.84 -3.67 -11.99
N ILE A 38 -6.01 -4.27 -12.29
CA ILE A 38 -6.07 -5.64 -12.85
C ILE A 38 -5.35 -5.70 -14.20
N GLU A 39 -5.66 -4.77 -15.12
CA GLU A 39 -5.04 -4.76 -16.45
C GLU A 39 -3.52 -4.54 -16.37
N ARG A 40 -3.07 -3.70 -15.45
CA ARG A 40 -1.65 -3.46 -15.21
C ARG A 40 -0.92 -4.69 -14.69
N LEU A 41 -1.51 -5.39 -13.71
CA LEU A 41 -0.97 -6.66 -13.21
C LEU A 41 -0.94 -7.71 -14.31
N LYS A 42 -2.02 -7.83 -15.08
CA LYS A 42 -2.12 -8.75 -16.23
C LYS A 42 -1.06 -8.46 -17.29
N ALA A 43 -0.82 -7.20 -17.62
CA ALA A 43 0.23 -6.79 -18.56
C ALA A 43 1.63 -7.17 -18.07
N ALA A 44 1.85 -7.22 -16.75
CA ALA A 44 3.08 -7.73 -16.14
C ALA A 44 3.12 -9.26 -16.00
N GLY A 45 2.15 -10.00 -16.57
CA GLY A 45 2.06 -11.45 -16.50
C GLY A 45 1.50 -12.02 -15.19
N ILE A 46 0.96 -11.16 -14.31
CA ILE A 46 0.38 -11.57 -13.02
C ILE A 46 -1.13 -11.71 -13.18
N THR A 47 -1.60 -12.95 -13.26
CA THR A 47 -3.02 -13.28 -13.50
C THR A 47 -3.72 -13.92 -12.30
N ASP A 48 -2.98 -14.30 -11.26
CA ASP A 48 -3.53 -14.75 -9.97
C ASP A 48 -3.64 -13.57 -9.02
N ILE A 49 -4.85 -13.09 -8.76
CA ILE A 49 -5.08 -11.86 -8.03
C ILE A 49 -6.04 -12.11 -6.88
N VAL A 50 -5.74 -11.55 -5.71
CA VAL A 50 -6.65 -11.48 -4.57
C VAL A 50 -7.12 -10.03 -4.43
N VAL A 51 -8.43 -9.82 -4.31
CA VAL A 51 -9.02 -8.49 -4.09
C VAL A 51 -9.71 -8.51 -2.73
N ASN A 52 -9.33 -7.65 -1.80
CA ASN A 52 -10.12 -7.51 -0.57
C ASN A 52 -11.25 -6.50 -0.75
N VAL A 53 -12.40 -6.79 -0.14
CA VAL A 53 -13.60 -5.96 -0.26
C VAL A 53 -14.24 -5.74 1.11
N HIS A 54 -14.82 -4.54 1.34
CA HIS A 54 -15.57 -4.20 2.54
C HIS A 54 -16.78 -3.33 2.23
N HIS A 55 -16.56 -2.10 1.74
CA HIS A 55 -17.62 -1.16 1.40
C HIS A 55 -18.26 -1.52 0.07
N PHE A 56 -19.57 -1.79 0.07
CA PHE A 56 -20.32 -2.30 -1.08
C PHE A 56 -19.68 -3.54 -1.73
N PRO A 57 -19.40 -4.63 -0.96
CA PRO A 57 -18.65 -5.77 -1.45
C PRO A 57 -19.31 -6.43 -2.67
N ASP A 58 -20.63 -6.56 -2.66
CA ASP A 58 -21.37 -7.21 -3.73
C ASP A 58 -21.27 -6.45 -5.06
N MET A 59 -21.11 -5.13 -5.03
CA MET A 59 -20.88 -4.34 -6.26
C MET A 59 -19.55 -4.70 -6.91
N ILE A 60 -18.48 -4.83 -6.11
CA ILE A 60 -17.16 -5.23 -6.61
C ILE A 60 -17.20 -6.66 -7.14
N ILE A 61 -17.81 -7.59 -6.38
CA ILE A 61 -17.93 -9.00 -6.77
C ILE A 61 -18.72 -9.14 -8.08
N ASN A 62 -19.85 -8.44 -8.21
CA ASN A 62 -20.66 -8.46 -9.42
C ASN A 62 -19.90 -7.86 -10.61
N TYR A 63 -19.23 -6.72 -10.41
CA TYR A 63 -18.43 -6.08 -11.45
C TYR A 63 -17.34 -7.01 -11.99
N LEU A 64 -16.61 -7.70 -11.12
CA LEU A 64 -15.60 -8.69 -11.51
C LEU A 64 -16.22 -9.81 -12.34
N ARG A 65 -17.36 -10.38 -11.89
CA ARG A 65 -18.07 -11.46 -12.58
C ARG A 65 -18.59 -11.03 -13.95
N GLU A 66 -19.21 -9.85 -14.04
CA GLU A 66 -19.79 -9.31 -15.28
C GLU A 66 -18.73 -9.02 -16.34
N ASN A 67 -17.49 -8.80 -15.93
CA ASN A 67 -16.34 -8.59 -16.81
C ASN A 67 -15.45 -9.83 -16.96
N ASP A 68 -15.97 -11.05 -16.66
CA ASP A 68 -15.22 -12.32 -16.75
C ASP A 68 -13.87 -12.25 -16.04
N ASN A 69 -13.83 -11.58 -14.87
CA ASN A 69 -12.61 -11.32 -14.09
C ASN A 69 -11.45 -10.77 -14.95
N PHE A 70 -11.74 -10.11 -16.05
CA PHE A 70 -10.76 -9.58 -17.02
C PHE A 70 -9.83 -10.66 -17.59
N GLY A 71 -10.30 -11.93 -17.61
CA GLY A 71 -9.51 -13.10 -18.00
C GLY A 71 -8.40 -13.47 -17.00
N CYS A 72 -8.53 -13.07 -15.73
CA CYS A 72 -7.64 -13.41 -14.63
C CYS A 72 -8.29 -14.39 -13.66
N ARG A 73 -7.50 -15.07 -12.84
CA ARG A 73 -7.99 -15.83 -11.69
C ARG A 73 -8.08 -14.90 -10.49
N ILE A 74 -9.29 -14.42 -10.20
CA ILE A 74 -9.50 -13.48 -9.09
C ILE A 74 -10.22 -14.18 -7.94
N ALA A 75 -9.60 -14.17 -6.74
CA ALA A 75 -10.21 -14.56 -5.50
C ALA A 75 -10.56 -13.31 -4.67
N VAL A 76 -11.69 -13.37 -3.97
CA VAL A 76 -12.15 -12.25 -3.13
C VAL A 76 -11.92 -12.57 -1.66
N SER A 77 -11.24 -11.67 -0.95
CA SER A 77 -11.13 -11.66 0.51
C SER A 77 -12.20 -10.72 1.08
N ASP A 78 -13.31 -11.28 1.53
CA ASP A 78 -14.48 -10.52 1.96
C ASP A 78 -14.34 -10.06 3.42
N GLU A 79 -14.25 -8.75 3.64
CA GLU A 79 -14.13 -8.09 4.94
C GLU A 79 -15.44 -7.39 5.35
N ARG A 80 -16.62 -7.78 4.77
CA ARG A 80 -17.90 -7.09 5.02
C ARG A 80 -18.27 -6.94 6.48
N ASP A 81 -17.88 -7.88 7.32
CA ASP A 81 -18.21 -7.89 8.75
C ASP A 81 -17.38 -6.89 9.54
N MET A 82 -16.12 -6.66 9.13
CA MET A 82 -15.20 -5.76 9.82
C MET A 82 -14.09 -5.28 8.88
N LEU A 83 -13.90 -3.96 8.81
CA LEU A 83 -12.76 -3.36 8.13
C LEU A 83 -11.48 -3.60 8.93
N LEU A 84 -10.56 -4.39 8.36
CA LEU A 84 -9.35 -4.89 9.04
C LEU A 84 -8.13 -3.99 8.90
N GLU A 85 -8.21 -2.91 8.11
CA GLU A 85 -7.07 -2.14 7.64
C GLU A 85 -6.12 -3.00 6.76
N THR A 86 -4.96 -2.43 6.36
CA THR A 86 -4.12 -3.08 5.35
C THR A 86 -3.39 -4.32 5.87
N GLY A 87 -2.93 -4.31 7.11
CA GLY A 87 -2.24 -5.46 7.72
C GLY A 87 -3.19 -6.60 8.05
N GLY A 88 -4.32 -6.30 8.70
CA GLY A 88 -5.35 -7.29 8.99
C GLY A 88 -5.99 -7.87 7.72
N GLY A 89 -6.23 -7.04 6.70
CA GLY A 89 -6.72 -7.46 5.39
C GLY A 89 -5.75 -8.43 4.69
N LEU A 90 -4.45 -8.14 4.71
CA LEU A 90 -3.43 -9.06 4.20
C LEU A 90 -3.44 -10.38 4.97
N ARG A 91 -3.55 -10.34 6.31
CA ARG A 91 -3.63 -11.54 7.16
C ARG A 91 -4.85 -12.39 6.80
N LYS A 92 -6.03 -11.79 6.64
CA LYS A 92 -7.25 -12.49 6.25
C LYS A 92 -7.10 -13.18 4.89
N ALA A 93 -6.41 -12.55 3.95
CA ALA A 93 -6.16 -13.08 2.62
C ALA A 93 -5.06 -14.17 2.57
N LYS A 94 -4.38 -14.49 3.68
CA LYS A 94 -3.25 -15.45 3.73
C LYS A 94 -3.52 -16.76 3.00
N SER A 95 -4.65 -17.41 3.27
CA SER A 95 -4.99 -18.70 2.65
C SER A 95 -5.22 -18.60 1.14
N LEU A 96 -5.76 -17.49 0.66
CA LEU A 96 -5.96 -17.22 -0.77
C LEU A 96 -4.63 -16.95 -1.46
N LEU A 97 -3.72 -16.24 -0.79
CA LEU A 97 -2.41 -15.88 -1.32
C LEU A 97 -1.45 -17.09 -1.32
N LEU A 98 -1.40 -17.86 -0.24
CA LEU A 98 -0.47 -18.99 -0.11
C LEU A 98 -1.03 -20.33 -0.63
N GLY A 99 -2.36 -20.42 -0.83
CA GLY A 99 -3.04 -21.68 -1.15
C GLY A 99 -3.24 -22.57 0.06
N SER A 100 -4.05 -23.63 -0.12
CA SER A 100 -4.49 -24.55 0.97
C SER A 100 -3.56 -25.76 1.19
N GLY A 101 -2.43 -25.86 0.52
CA GLY A 101 -1.50 -27.00 0.61
C GLY A 101 -0.71 -27.04 1.92
N SER A 102 -0.14 -28.20 2.27
CA SER A 102 0.82 -28.34 3.38
C SER A 102 2.09 -27.50 3.12
N ARG A 103 2.83 -27.13 4.18
CA ARG A 103 4.07 -26.33 4.08
C ARG A 103 5.09 -26.94 3.09
N GLU A 104 5.10 -28.27 2.96
CA GLU A 104 6.04 -29.02 2.12
C GLU A 104 5.68 -29.04 0.63
N SER A 105 4.42 -28.77 0.26
CA SER A 105 3.95 -28.78 -1.14
C SER A 105 3.73 -27.38 -1.73
N ARG A 106 4.11 -26.33 -1.01
CA ARG A 106 3.96 -24.94 -1.46
C ARG A 106 5.27 -24.48 -2.12
N ASN A 107 5.17 -23.88 -3.29
CA ASN A 107 6.17 -22.90 -3.72
C ASN A 107 6.07 -21.68 -2.80
N ASN A 108 6.42 -21.87 -1.51
CA ASN A 108 6.30 -20.85 -0.46
C ASN A 108 7.30 -19.69 -0.63
N ASP A 109 8.16 -19.76 -1.64
CA ASP A 109 9.22 -18.78 -1.87
C ASP A 109 8.83 -17.72 -2.92
N GLU A 110 7.66 -17.90 -3.60
CA GLU A 110 7.22 -16.90 -4.55
C GLU A 110 6.74 -15.63 -3.84
N PRO A 111 7.29 -14.46 -4.16
CA PRO A 111 6.88 -13.22 -3.55
C PRO A 111 5.43 -12.87 -3.88
N ILE A 112 4.85 -12.01 -3.04
CA ILE A 112 3.51 -11.48 -3.19
C ILE A 112 3.63 -10.00 -3.56
N LEU A 113 3.08 -9.61 -4.72
CA LEU A 113 2.97 -8.21 -5.08
C LEU A 113 1.67 -7.65 -4.49
N ILE A 114 1.74 -6.53 -3.81
CA ILE A 114 0.59 -5.86 -3.21
C ILE A 114 0.50 -4.43 -3.76
N CYS A 115 -0.70 -4.00 -4.15
CA CYS A 115 -0.94 -2.64 -4.59
C CYS A 115 -2.25 -2.07 -4.02
N ASN A 116 -2.26 -0.75 -3.83
CA ASN A 116 -3.47 -0.01 -3.48
C ASN A 116 -4.28 0.26 -4.75
N VAL A 117 -5.59 0.07 -4.69
CA VAL A 117 -6.49 0.27 -5.84
C VAL A 117 -6.51 1.70 -6.37
N ASP A 118 -6.22 2.67 -5.50
CA ASP A 118 -6.33 4.10 -5.76
C ASP A 118 -5.02 4.78 -6.21
N ILE A 119 -3.96 4.01 -6.41
CA ILE A 119 -2.67 4.55 -6.85
C ILE A 119 -2.41 4.19 -8.32
N LEU A 120 -2.45 5.20 -9.16
CA LEU A 120 -1.94 5.09 -10.52
C LEU A 120 -0.47 5.49 -10.57
N SER A 121 0.33 4.81 -11.38
CA SER A 121 1.74 5.17 -11.55
C SER A 121 2.33 4.54 -12.81
N ASN A 122 3.45 5.09 -13.26
CA ASN A 122 4.24 4.56 -14.36
C ASN A 122 5.31 3.54 -13.92
N ILE A 123 5.16 2.94 -12.71
CA ILE A 123 6.14 1.95 -12.26
C ILE A 123 6.19 0.76 -13.22
N ASP A 124 7.38 0.36 -13.59
CA ASP A 124 7.64 -0.88 -14.29
C ASP A 124 7.65 -2.04 -13.29
N ILE A 125 6.59 -2.86 -13.32
CA ILE A 125 6.44 -3.98 -12.39
C ILE A 125 7.57 -5.00 -12.55
N PRO A 126 7.99 -5.41 -13.76
CA PRO A 126 9.17 -6.26 -13.93
C PRO A 126 10.42 -5.74 -13.23
N THR A 127 10.73 -4.45 -13.35
CA THR A 127 11.88 -3.83 -12.66
C THR A 127 11.74 -3.89 -11.14
N LEU A 128 10.54 -3.64 -10.61
CA LEU A 128 10.27 -3.80 -9.17
C LEU A 128 10.47 -5.24 -8.71
N LEU A 129 10.01 -6.22 -9.48
CA LEU A 129 10.19 -7.64 -9.15
C LEU A 129 11.67 -8.07 -9.19
N ASN A 130 12.45 -7.53 -10.12
CA ASN A 130 13.89 -7.78 -10.18
C ASN A 130 14.66 -7.15 -9.00
N ALA A 131 14.10 -6.11 -8.36
CA ALA A 131 14.70 -5.50 -7.17
C ALA A 131 14.39 -6.31 -5.88
N TYR A 132 13.49 -7.27 -5.92
CA TYR A 132 13.18 -8.13 -4.78
C TYR A 132 14.31 -9.12 -4.53
N ASN A 133 14.74 -9.20 -3.25
CA ASN A 133 15.70 -10.20 -2.79
C ASN A 133 14.96 -11.23 -1.90
N PRO A 134 14.98 -12.54 -2.23
CA PRO A 134 14.31 -13.58 -1.43
C PRO A 134 14.86 -13.74 -0.01
N ASP A 135 16.10 -13.31 0.25
CA ASP A 135 16.69 -13.32 1.59
C ASP A 135 16.16 -12.18 2.49
N GLU A 136 15.49 -11.18 1.90
CA GLU A 136 14.90 -10.04 2.61
C GLU A 136 13.39 -10.22 2.80
N MET A 137 12.79 -9.42 3.70
CA MET A 137 11.36 -9.48 3.94
C MET A 137 10.55 -8.85 2.80
N GLY A 138 11.16 -7.96 2.04
CA GLY A 138 10.53 -7.39 0.87
C GLY A 138 11.10 -6.05 0.45
N VAL A 139 10.44 -5.48 -0.57
CA VAL A 139 10.77 -4.18 -1.14
C VAL A 139 9.51 -3.32 -1.23
N VAL A 140 9.60 -2.06 -0.82
CA VAL A 140 8.49 -1.10 -0.86
C VAL A 140 8.81 0.05 -1.81
N VAL A 141 7.86 0.38 -2.67
CA VAL A 141 7.99 1.52 -3.60
C VAL A 141 7.80 2.81 -2.82
N VAL A 142 8.77 3.68 -2.93
CA VAL A 142 8.80 4.98 -2.24
C VAL A 142 9.28 6.09 -3.17
N SER A 143 9.01 7.33 -2.79
CA SER A 143 9.45 8.51 -3.55
C SER A 143 9.72 9.69 -2.62
N SER A 144 10.40 10.70 -3.13
CA SER A 144 10.70 11.96 -2.42
C SER A 144 9.55 12.97 -2.45
N ARG A 145 8.33 12.57 -2.86
CA ARG A 145 7.17 13.47 -2.91
C ARG A 145 6.81 14.00 -1.53
N ASP A 146 6.23 15.18 -1.49
CA ASP A 146 5.71 15.76 -0.26
C ASP A 146 4.50 14.99 0.27
N THR A 147 4.53 14.70 1.56
CA THR A 147 3.45 14.05 2.32
C THR A 147 3.54 14.43 3.79
N GLN A 148 2.52 14.10 4.56
CA GLN A 148 2.57 14.23 6.02
C GLN A 148 3.13 12.98 6.72
N ARG A 149 3.24 11.86 6.02
CA ARG A 149 3.63 10.57 6.60
C ARG A 149 4.77 9.97 5.79
N TYR A 150 5.91 9.78 6.44
CA TYR A 150 7.11 9.23 5.81
C TYR A 150 7.53 7.93 6.46
N LEU A 151 8.00 7.00 5.65
CA LEU A 151 8.86 5.91 6.08
C LEU A 151 10.30 6.45 6.17
N LEU A 152 11.04 5.98 7.17
CA LEU A 152 12.41 6.42 7.45
C LEU A 152 13.38 5.31 7.10
N PHE A 153 14.28 5.57 6.17
CA PHE A 153 15.25 4.60 5.67
C PHE A 153 16.67 5.03 6.01
N ASP A 154 17.53 4.07 6.35
CA ASP A 154 18.96 4.33 6.53
C ASP A 154 19.69 4.45 5.17
N HIS A 155 21.02 4.66 5.23
CA HIS A 155 21.89 4.80 4.05
C HIS A 155 21.93 3.54 3.16
N ASP A 156 21.59 2.37 3.70
CA ASP A 156 21.45 1.12 2.96
C ASP A 156 20.03 0.90 2.41
N ASN A 157 19.18 1.93 2.45
CA ASN A 157 17.76 1.86 2.08
C ASN A 157 16.93 0.84 2.89
N ARG A 158 17.32 0.53 4.13
CA ARG A 158 16.57 -0.35 5.02
C ARG A 158 15.60 0.48 5.85
N LEU A 159 14.37 -0.01 5.98
CA LEU A 159 13.37 0.64 6.83
C LEU A 159 13.81 0.62 8.29
N ARG A 160 13.76 1.79 8.94
CA ARG A 160 14.07 1.97 10.37
C ARG A 160 12.92 2.53 11.16
N GLY A 161 12.04 3.29 10.53
CA GLY A 161 10.95 3.93 11.26
C GLY A 161 9.92 4.59 10.37
N TRP A 162 9.08 5.36 11.04
CA TRP A 162 8.00 6.12 10.43
C TRP A 162 7.78 7.42 11.20
N THR A 163 7.36 8.47 10.51
CA THR A 163 6.98 9.74 11.12
C THR A 163 5.74 10.35 10.47
N ASN A 164 5.00 11.13 11.26
CA ASN A 164 3.94 11.98 10.80
C ASN A 164 4.25 13.44 11.16
N ILE A 165 4.66 14.23 10.16
CA ILE A 165 5.05 15.63 10.36
C ILE A 165 3.88 16.56 10.70
N ALA A 166 2.63 16.13 10.51
CA ALA A 166 1.45 16.90 10.96
C ALA A 166 1.21 16.79 12.46
N THR A 167 1.71 15.74 13.12
CA THR A 167 1.51 15.48 14.56
C THR A 167 2.82 15.50 15.36
N GLY A 168 3.98 15.43 14.67
CA GLY A 168 5.28 15.24 15.31
C GLY A 168 5.52 13.80 15.81
N GLU A 169 4.62 12.86 15.49
CA GLU A 169 4.75 11.46 15.93
C GLU A 169 5.89 10.76 15.18
N VAL A 170 6.74 10.04 15.93
CA VAL A 170 7.81 9.18 15.40
C VAL A 170 7.69 7.79 15.99
N ARG A 171 7.86 6.78 15.15
CA ARG A 171 7.89 5.38 15.56
C ARG A 171 9.10 4.66 14.97
N PRO A 172 9.89 3.88 15.72
CA PRO A 172 9.85 3.81 17.19
C PRO A 172 10.31 5.12 17.85
N ALA A 173 9.88 5.35 19.08
CA ALA A 173 10.19 6.58 19.83
C ALA A 173 11.70 6.80 20.04
N SER A 174 12.52 5.74 20.01
CA SER A 174 13.99 5.81 20.07
C SER A 174 14.62 6.64 18.95
N LEU A 175 13.93 6.82 17.83
CA LEU A 175 14.40 7.64 16.69
C LEU A 175 14.16 9.15 16.86
N VAL A 176 13.41 9.57 17.87
CA VAL A 176 13.10 11.01 18.08
C VAL A 176 14.37 11.84 18.21
N SER A 177 15.39 11.33 18.92
CA SER A 177 16.67 12.02 19.09
C SER A 177 17.53 12.07 17.83
N SER A 178 17.33 11.14 16.90
CA SER A 178 18.04 11.07 15.61
C SER A 178 17.37 11.92 14.53
N LEU A 179 16.08 12.23 14.71
CA LEU A 179 15.31 13.08 13.83
C LEU A 179 15.23 14.46 14.49
N ASN A 180 16.00 15.42 14.03
CA ASN A 180 15.84 16.81 14.42
C ASN A 180 14.49 17.34 13.92
N ILE A 181 13.41 16.97 14.64
CA ILE A 181 12.05 17.43 14.34
C ILE A 181 11.87 18.78 15.02
N LEU A 182 11.97 19.84 14.24
CA LEU A 182 11.69 21.17 14.73
C LEU A 182 10.19 21.43 14.77
N PRO A 183 9.69 22.02 15.86
CA PRO A 183 8.31 22.51 15.90
C PRO A 183 8.09 23.53 14.79
N PRO A 184 6.86 23.75 14.36
CA PRO A 184 6.54 24.73 13.35
C PRO A 184 7.08 26.10 13.74
N THR A 185 7.94 26.69 12.90
CA THR A 185 8.45 28.05 13.09
C THR A 185 7.60 28.99 12.25
N GLY A 186 6.93 29.93 12.90
CA GLY A 186 6.23 31.03 12.26
C GLY A 186 4.87 31.32 12.89
N GLU A 187 4.45 32.57 12.81
CA GLU A 187 3.06 32.97 13.08
C GLU A 187 2.17 32.18 12.13
N ALA A 188 1.33 31.32 12.70
CA ALA A 188 0.47 30.43 11.96
C ALA A 188 -0.42 31.29 11.04
N ASP A 189 -0.27 31.08 9.72
CA ASP A 189 -1.39 31.31 8.83
C ASP A 189 -2.56 30.51 9.41
N LEU A 190 -3.58 31.19 9.89
CA LEU A 190 -4.70 30.63 10.67
C LEU A 190 -5.46 29.52 9.93
N GLN A 191 -5.10 29.23 8.68
CA GLN A 191 -5.65 28.19 7.83
C GLN A 191 -4.69 27.00 7.56
N ALA A 192 -3.40 27.13 7.83
CA ALA A 192 -2.43 26.05 7.64
C ALA A 192 -2.19 25.31 8.97
N LYS A 193 -2.36 23.98 8.98
CA LYS A 193 -1.97 23.15 10.12
C LYS A 193 -0.45 23.25 10.31
N PRO A 194 0.02 23.48 11.54
CA PRO A 194 1.45 23.50 11.83
C PRO A 194 2.08 22.18 11.40
N THR A 195 3.17 22.24 10.64
CA THR A 195 3.89 21.08 10.13
C THR A 195 5.28 21.06 10.72
N TYR A 196 5.67 19.97 11.34
CA TYR A 196 7.01 19.77 11.86
C TYR A 196 8.01 19.63 10.71
N GLN A 197 9.17 20.26 10.84
CA GLN A 197 10.26 20.19 9.85
C GLN A 197 11.23 19.09 10.24
N LEU A 198 11.56 18.22 9.26
CA LEU A 198 12.60 17.22 9.39
C LEU A 198 13.92 17.86 8.98
N GLN A 199 14.85 18.05 9.93
CA GLN A 199 16.23 18.38 9.59
C GLN A 199 16.99 17.10 9.22
N ARG A 200 18.07 17.25 8.42
CA ARG A 200 18.95 16.15 7.99
C ARG A 200 19.33 15.27 9.19
N SER A 201 18.90 14.04 9.15
CA SER A 201 19.33 12.94 10.01
C SER A 201 20.05 11.92 9.12
N ASP A 202 20.65 10.90 9.72
CA ASP A 202 21.18 9.73 9.01
C ASP A 202 20.07 8.88 8.36
N LEU A 203 18.82 9.36 8.44
CA LEU A 203 17.63 8.70 7.90
C LEU A 203 17.01 9.54 6.78
N SER A 204 16.65 8.87 5.69
CA SER A 204 15.96 9.46 4.53
C SER A 204 14.45 9.31 4.69
N PRO A 205 13.67 10.41 4.82
CA PRO A 205 12.22 10.36 4.83
C PRO A 205 11.69 10.19 3.41
N LEU A 206 11.01 9.07 3.15
CA LEU A 206 10.44 8.74 1.84
C LEU A 206 8.95 8.43 1.96
N ALA A 207 8.17 8.91 1.00
CA ALA A 207 6.74 8.69 0.94
C ALA A 207 6.42 7.31 0.33
N PHE A 208 5.64 6.50 1.02
CA PHE A 208 5.13 5.24 0.49
C PHE A 208 4.24 5.48 -0.74
N SER A 209 4.43 4.70 -1.77
CA SER A 209 3.79 4.87 -3.07
C SER A 209 2.76 3.79 -3.42
N GLY A 210 2.24 3.09 -2.42
CA GLY A 210 1.09 2.19 -2.57
C GLY A 210 1.38 0.87 -3.26
N MET A 211 2.65 0.50 -3.49
CA MET A 211 3.03 -0.79 -4.07
C MET A 211 4.23 -1.38 -3.34
N GLN A 212 4.23 -2.69 -3.15
CA GLN A 212 5.30 -3.46 -2.52
C GLN A 212 5.33 -4.90 -2.98
N VAL A 213 6.49 -5.53 -2.86
CA VAL A 213 6.70 -6.98 -3.04
C VAL A 213 7.18 -7.55 -1.72
N LEU A 214 6.45 -8.51 -1.18
CA LEU A 214 6.71 -9.09 0.15
C LEU A 214 7.06 -10.58 0.05
N ASN A 215 8.00 -10.98 0.89
CA ASN A 215 8.27 -12.39 1.15
C ASN A 215 7.09 -13.02 1.90
N PRO A 216 6.63 -14.22 1.54
CA PRO A 216 5.58 -14.94 2.28
C PRO A 216 5.86 -15.13 3.78
N ARG A 217 7.12 -15.10 4.21
CA ARG A 217 7.50 -15.13 5.64
C ARG A 217 6.91 -13.95 6.43
N ILE A 218 6.43 -12.90 5.77
CA ILE A 218 5.76 -11.76 6.41
C ILE A 218 4.57 -12.20 7.28
N PHE A 219 3.89 -13.29 6.89
CA PHE A 219 2.75 -13.82 7.65
C PHE A 219 3.14 -14.42 9.00
N ASP A 220 4.38 -14.88 9.16
CA ASP A 220 4.87 -15.43 10.43
C ASP A 220 5.11 -14.30 11.46
N ALA A 221 5.37 -13.09 10.99
CA ALA A 221 5.55 -11.92 11.85
C ALA A 221 4.21 -11.32 12.36
N MET A 222 3.08 -11.66 11.74
CA MET A 222 1.79 -11.04 12.07
C MET A 222 1.23 -11.43 13.44
N ASP A 223 1.55 -12.63 13.92
CA ASP A 223 0.98 -13.12 15.19
C ASP A 223 1.37 -12.21 16.38
N LYS A 224 2.57 -11.66 16.37
CA LYS A 224 3.01 -10.68 17.38
C LYS A 224 2.17 -9.40 17.32
N VAL A 225 1.94 -8.87 16.12
CA VAL A 225 1.14 -7.64 15.94
C VAL A 225 -0.30 -7.87 16.37
N VAL A 226 -0.86 -9.04 16.05
CA VAL A 226 -2.22 -9.42 16.47
C VAL A 226 -2.34 -9.53 17.97
N ALA A 227 -1.34 -10.09 18.65
CA ALA A 227 -1.33 -10.18 20.11
C ALA A 227 -1.35 -8.80 20.78
N GLU A 228 -0.71 -7.80 20.16
CA GLU A 228 -0.61 -6.43 20.69
C GLU A 228 -1.81 -5.54 20.29
N LYS A 229 -2.34 -5.69 19.07
CA LYS A 229 -3.30 -4.75 18.46
C LYS A 229 -4.64 -5.38 18.07
N GLY A 230 -4.77 -6.70 18.15
CA GLY A 230 -5.93 -7.44 17.63
C GLY A 230 -5.87 -7.61 16.11
N ASP A 231 -7.00 -8.00 15.52
CA ASP A 231 -7.09 -8.33 14.09
C ASP A 231 -7.05 -7.12 13.15
N LYS A 232 -7.29 -5.91 13.69
CA LYS A 232 -7.32 -4.66 12.94
C LYS A 232 -6.01 -3.90 13.13
N PHE A 233 -5.13 -3.93 12.12
CA PHE A 233 -3.84 -3.22 12.14
C PHE A 233 -3.38 -2.84 10.73
N SER A 234 -2.51 -1.85 10.64
CA SER A 234 -1.95 -1.39 9.36
C SER A 234 -0.69 -2.19 8.96
N LEU A 235 -0.34 -2.18 7.67
CA LEU A 235 0.96 -2.69 7.22
C LEU A 235 2.12 -1.92 7.84
N ILE A 236 1.95 -0.64 8.16
CA ILE A 236 2.99 0.15 8.83
C ILE A 236 3.29 -0.42 10.21
N ASP A 237 2.26 -0.82 10.97
CA ASP A 237 2.47 -1.47 12.29
C ASP A 237 3.27 -2.76 12.15
N LEU A 238 2.95 -3.57 11.13
CA LEU A 238 3.67 -4.80 10.83
C LEU A 238 5.13 -4.52 10.44
N TYR A 239 5.36 -3.57 9.54
CA TYR A 239 6.70 -3.22 9.07
C TYR A 239 7.58 -2.73 10.21
N LEU A 240 7.06 -1.87 11.08
CA LEU A 240 7.79 -1.38 12.24
C LEU A 240 8.09 -2.48 13.27
N SER A 241 7.20 -3.47 13.40
CA SER A 241 7.42 -4.61 14.32
C SER A 241 8.58 -5.50 13.91
N ILE A 242 8.97 -5.49 12.64
CA ILE A 242 10.05 -6.33 12.08
C ILE A 242 11.30 -5.54 11.70
N ALA A 243 11.25 -4.21 11.61
CA ALA A 243 12.31 -3.35 11.04
C ALA A 243 13.68 -3.47 11.73
N GLU A 244 13.73 -3.91 12.99
CA GLU A 244 14.99 -4.14 13.70
C GLU A 244 15.67 -5.46 13.32
N LYS A 245 14.88 -6.48 12.95
CA LYS A 245 15.35 -7.86 12.75
C LYS A 245 15.38 -8.28 11.29
N GLU A 246 14.53 -7.68 10.50
CA GLU A 246 14.30 -8.04 9.09
C GLU A 246 14.58 -6.87 8.17
N ILE A 247 14.95 -7.16 6.94
CA ILE A 247 15.20 -6.13 5.94
C ILE A 247 13.95 -5.91 5.10
N LEU A 248 13.38 -4.72 5.20
CA LEU A 248 12.40 -4.20 4.26
C LEU A 248 13.05 -3.01 3.55
N ARG A 249 13.25 -3.14 2.23
CA ARG A 249 14.09 -2.22 1.45
C ARG A 249 13.24 -1.19 0.69
N ALA A 250 13.75 0.04 0.60
CA ALA A 250 13.19 1.04 -0.29
C ALA A 250 13.54 0.73 -1.75
N PHE A 251 12.55 0.83 -2.64
CA PHE A 251 12.72 0.91 -4.08
C PHE A 251 12.30 2.30 -4.55
N ILE A 252 13.24 3.06 -5.09
CA ILE A 252 13.03 4.41 -5.59
C ILE A 252 13.11 4.34 -7.12
N PRO A 253 11.97 4.28 -7.84
CA PRO A 253 12.00 4.18 -9.29
C PRO A 253 12.54 5.46 -9.93
N GLU A 254 13.32 5.33 -11.00
CA GLU A 254 13.72 6.46 -11.83
C GLU A 254 12.53 7.05 -12.61
N ASN A 255 12.50 8.35 -12.78
CA ASN A 255 11.45 9.07 -13.51
C ASN A 255 10.02 8.70 -13.03
N TYR A 256 9.89 8.39 -11.75
CA TYR A 256 8.64 7.92 -11.16
C TYR A 256 7.57 9.00 -11.12
N ARG A 257 6.42 8.68 -11.65
CA ARG A 257 5.21 9.50 -11.56
C ARG A 257 4.09 8.67 -10.96
N MET A 258 3.36 9.26 -10.05
CA MET A 258 2.20 8.62 -9.42
C MET A 258 1.09 9.62 -9.13
N MET A 259 -0.14 9.12 -9.05
CA MET A 259 -1.33 9.87 -8.66
C MET A 259 -2.11 9.06 -7.62
N ASP A 260 -2.39 9.67 -6.46
CA ASP A 260 -3.36 9.16 -5.47
C ASP A 260 -4.75 9.66 -5.84
N VAL A 261 -5.61 8.78 -6.34
CA VAL A 261 -7.00 9.09 -6.69
C VAL A 261 -7.86 9.04 -5.43
N GLY A 262 -7.60 9.98 -4.53
CA GLY A 262 -8.21 10.01 -3.21
C GLY A 262 -9.16 11.17 -2.93
N LYS A 263 -9.25 12.17 -3.83
CA LYS A 263 -10.05 13.40 -3.64
C LYS A 263 -10.75 13.78 -4.93
N ILE A 264 -12.00 14.27 -4.81
CA ILE A 264 -12.78 14.72 -5.99
C ILE A 264 -12.05 15.80 -6.79
N ALA A 265 -11.45 16.77 -6.10
CA ALA A 265 -10.74 17.86 -6.78
C ALA A 265 -9.54 17.40 -7.63
N GLN A 266 -9.08 16.17 -7.45
CA GLN A 266 -7.95 15.60 -8.20
C GLN A 266 -8.40 14.69 -9.37
N LEU A 267 -9.69 14.42 -9.55
CA LEU A 267 -10.17 13.49 -10.58
C LEU A 267 -9.81 13.95 -12.00
N SER A 268 -9.97 15.23 -12.33
CA SER A 268 -9.62 15.73 -13.66
C SER A 268 -8.11 15.64 -13.95
N GLU A 269 -7.26 15.91 -12.96
CA GLU A 269 -5.82 15.72 -13.08
C GLU A 269 -5.47 14.23 -13.20
N ALA A 270 -6.16 13.37 -12.43
CA ALA A 270 -6.00 11.92 -12.49
C ALA A 270 -6.42 11.34 -13.85
N GLU A 271 -7.47 11.86 -14.50
CA GLU A 271 -7.86 11.46 -15.85
C GLU A 271 -6.77 11.80 -16.88
N SER A 272 -6.21 13.01 -16.79
CA SER A 272 -5.10 13.43 -17.66
C SER A 272 -3.86 12.57 -17.44
N PHE A 273 -3.59 12.23 -16.17
CA PHE A 273 -2.49 11.35 -15.81
C PHE A 273 -2.69 9.94 -16.34
N ALA A 274 -3.89 9.35 -16.14
CA ALA A 274 -4.23 8.01 -16.64
C ALA A 274 -4.08 7.89 -18.16
N ALA A 275 -4.48 8.94 -18.91
CA ALA A 275 -4.31 9.00 -20.36
C ALA A 275 -2.82 9.07 -20.80
N SER A 276 -1.89 9.40 -19.89
CA SER A 276 -0.45 9.49 -20.15
C SER A 276 0.33 8.23 -19.75
N LEU A 277 -0.33 7.23 -19.17
CA LEU A 277 0.22 5.93 -18.79
C LEU A 277 0.15 4.93 -19.95
#